data_a42a2e6118860bceca8e65852e1997ce
#
_entry.id   a42a2e6118860bceca8e65852e1997ce
#
_cell.length_a   1.000
_cell.length_b   1.000
_cell.length_c   1.000
_cell.angle_alpha   90.00
_cell.angle_beta   90.00
_cell.angle_gamma   90.00
#
_symmetry.space_group_name_H-M   'P 1'
#
loop_
_entity.id
_entity.type
_entity.pdbx_description
1 polymer ?
#
loop_
_entity_poly.entity_id
_entity_poly.type
_entity_poly.pdbx_seq_one_letter_code
_entity_poly.pdbx_strand_id
1 'polypeptide(L)'
;NYYYFFNQRGNVYAPLRFSPSKELDFFIKSNPKILFLRDPRDVAVSAFHSFGKTHPLPKSSKSRKVFLERRKRMNHLGINKFSLEFLREIVMPVYKEYAQFKKENHNLIYIKYEDFALDVKGTIDSIISFLKLRVNNYDLENLVNKASPITEKINTNSHKRSGKPNQYFESLDKELIDFISNEYSDVLSELNFDLINWKL
;
A
#
# COMPACT_ATOMS: atom_id res chain seq x y z
N ASN A 1 26.03 -2.33 10.90
CA ASN A 1 25.88 -0.91 11.24
C ASN A 1 25.02 -0.24 10.17
N TYR A 2 23.71 -0.07 10.45
CA TYR A 2 22.71 0.50 9.54
C TYR A 2 23.06 1.89 9.04
N TYR A 3 23.82 2.66 9.81
CA TYR A 3 24.23 4.02 9.45
C TYR A 3 25.03 4.07 8.13
N TYR A 4 25.98 3.17 7.92
CA TYR A 4 26.75 3.10 6.67
C TYR A 4 25.91 2.65 5.48
N PHE A 5 24.93 1.81 5.71
CA PHE A 5 24.04 1.32 4.65
C PHE A 5 23.17 2.46 4.10
N PHE A 6 22.62 3.31 4.96
CA PHE A 6 21.69 4.38 4.58
C PHE A 6 22.36 5.73 4.26
N ASN A 7 23.68 5.84 4.30
CA ASN A 7 24.39 7.12 4.12
C ASN A 7 25.07 7.26 2.76
N GLN A 8 24.62 6.56 1.74
CA GLN A 8 25.17 6.67 0.38
C GLN A 8 24.33 7.65 -0.45
N ARG A 9 24.97 8.72 -0.94
CA ARG A 9 24.32 9.69 -1.82
C ARG A 9 23.84 9.04 -3.11
N GLY A 10 22.65 9.45 -3.60
CA GLY A 10 22.08 8.98 -4.85
C GLY A 10 21.35 7.65 -4.75
N ASN A 11 21.26 7.04 -3.57
CA ASN A 11 20.50 5.81 -3.38
C ASN A 11 19.04 6.08 -2.98
N VAL A 12 18.15 5.25 -3.48
CA VAL A 12 16.73 5.17 -3.07
C VAL A 12 16.54 3.88 -2.29
N TYR A 13 16.03 3.99 -1.07
CA TYR A 13 15.75 2.85 -0.20
C TYR A 13 14.25 2.56 -0.21
N ALA A 14 13.85 1.51 -0.93
CA ALA A 14 12.44 1.16 -1.09
C ALA A 14 12.27 -0.36 -1.27
N PRO A 15 11.10 -0.91 -0.90
CA PRO A 15 10.10 -0.33 -0.03
C PRO A 15 10.44 -0.56 1.45
N LEU A 16 10.32 0.48 2.28
CA LEU A 16 10.31 0.32 3.73
C LEU A 16 8.88 0.04 4.17
N ARG A 17 8.60 -1.17 4.65
CA ARG A 17 7.24 -1.62 5.01
C ARG A 17 6.96 -1.57 6.50
N PHE A 18 7.73 -0.82 7.25
CA PHE A 18 7.63 -0.68 8.70
C PHE A 18 8.05 0.72 9.11
N SER A 19 7.57 1.17 10.24
CA SER A 19 8.05 2.41 10.83
C SER A 19 9.53 2.24 11.16
N PRO A 20 10.38 3.16 10.70
CA PRO A 20 11.81 3.08 10.96
C PRO A 20 12.11 3.13 12.47
N SER A 21 13.08 2.37 12.90
CA SER A 21 13.53 2.42 14.30
C SER A 21 14.10 3.82 14.65
N LYS A 22 14.07 4.17 15.93
CA LYS A 22 14.65 5.44 16.43
C LYS A 22 16.12 5.65 16.01
N GLU A 23 16.85 4.58 15.76
CA GLU A 23 18.24 4.62 15.28
C GLU A 23 18.35 5.21 13.87
N LEU A 24 17.31 5.17 13.06
CA LEU A 24 17.23 5.74 11.72
C LEU A 24 16.61 7.15 11.70
N ASP A 25 16.13 7.65 12.82
CA ASP A 25 15.41 8.92 12.94
C ASP A 25 16.20 10.11 12.32
N PHE A 26 17.48 10.20 12.58
CA PHE A 26 18.32 11.25 12.02
C PHE A 26 18.36 11.19 10.50
N PHE A 27 18.57 10.00 9.95
CA PHE A 27 18.62 9.80 8.50
C PHE A 27 17.27 10.13 7.86
N ILE A 28 16.19 9.67 8.47
CA ILE A 28 14.82 9.88 7.98
C ILE A 28 14.44 11.35 8.03
N LYS A 29 14.73 12.05 9.13
CA LYS A 29 14.42 13.48 9.27
C LYS A 29 15.18 14.34 8.24
N SER A 30 16.42 13.97 7.92
CA SER A 30 17.30 14.74 7.04
C SER A 30 17.06 14.53 5.54
N ASN A 31 16.39 13.45 5.14
CA ASN A 31 16.25 13.08 3.72
C ASN A 31 14.80 13.22 3.22
N PRO A 32 14.59 13.48 1.91
CA PRO A 32 13.28 13.45 1.30
C PRO A 32 12.64 12.07 1.44
N LYS A 33 11.33 12.05 1.71
CA LYS A 33 10.56 10.83 1.92
C LYS A 33 9.36 10.77 0.98
N ILE A 34 9.06 9.56 0.51
CA ILE A 34 7.86 9.27 -0.24
C ILE A 34 7.03 8.30 0.59
N LEU A 35 5.87 8.74 1.07
CA LEU A 35 4.89 7.89 1.69
C LEU A 35 3.86 7.49 0.64
N PHE A 36 3.90 6.24 0.21
CA PHE A 36 3.02 5.71 -0.83
C PHE A 36 2.08 4.68 -0.20
N LEU A 37 0.81 5.04 -0.08
CA LEU A 37 -0.20 4.18 0.57
C LEU A 37 -1.37 3.92 -0.37
N ARG A 38 -2.02 2.80 -0.15
CA ARG A 38 -3.28 2.41 -0.76
C ARG A 38 -4.38 2.43 0.30
N ASP A 39 -5.65 2.61 -0.11
CA ASP A 39 -6.78 2.46 0.80
C ASP A 39 -6.67 1.13 1.58
N PRO A 40 -6.68 1.16 2.93
CA PRO A 40 -6.47 -0.05 3.73
C PRO A 40 -7.53 -1.13 3.47
N ARG A 41 -8.75 -0.75 3.07
CA ARG A 41 -9.83 -1.68 2.68
C ARG A 41 -9.46 -2.43 1.41
N ASP A 42 -8.88 -1.74 0.43
CA ASP A 42 -8.34 -2.34 -0.80
C ASP A 42 -7.11 -3.21 -0.53
N VAL A 43 -6.28 -2.84 0.45
CA VAL A 43 -5.15 -3.66 0.89
C VAL A 43 -5.64 -5.00 1.43
N ALA A 44 -6.71 -5.00 2.25
CA ALA A 44 -7.29 -6.24 2.79
C ALA A 44 -7.87 -7.13 1.69
N VAL A 45 -8.64 -6.57 0.75
CA VAL A 45 -9.15 -7.30 -0.43
C VAL A 45 -8.02 -7.90 -1.26
N SER A 46 -6.98 -7.09 -1.53
CA SER A 46 -5.82 -7.55 -2.28
C SER A 46 -5.07 -8.68 -1.56
N ALA A 47 -4.91 -8.58 -0.24
CA ALA A 47 -4.27 -9.60 0.59
C ALA A 47 -5.06 -10.92 0.55
N PHE A 48 -6.40 -10.87 0.66
CA PHE A 48 -7.25 -12.06 0.56
C PHE A 48 -7.02 -12.81 -0.75
N HIS A 49 -7.06 -12.11 -1.87
CA HIS A 49 -6.84 -12.73 -3.18
C HIS A 49 -5.40 -13.20 -3.38
N SER A 50 -4.42 -12.41 -2.95
CA SER A 50 -3.02 -12.78 -3.08
C SER A 50 -2.69 -14.02 -2.25
N PHE A 51 -2.85 -13.94 -0.93
CA PHE A 51 -2.50 -15.06 -0.03
C PHE A 51 -3.43 -16.26 -0.22
N GLY A 52 -4.71 -16.01 -0.51
CA GLY A 52 -5.70 -17.06 -0.73
C GLY A 52 -5.49 -17.87 -2.01
N LYS A 53 -4.93 -17.25 -3.08
CA LYS A 53 -4.84 -17.89 -4.41
C LYS A 53 -3.46 -17.81 -5.05
N THR A 54 -2.94 -16.62 -5.31
CA THR A 54 -1.86 -16.39 -6.27
C THR A 54 -0.47 -16.28 -5.67
N HIS A 55 -0.34 -16.09 -4.35
CA HIS A 55 0.96 -15.91 -3.71
C HIS A 55 1.81 -17.18 -3.86
N PRO A 56 3.08 -17.07 -4.29
CA PRO A 56 3.96 -18.21 -4.43
C PRO A 56 4.13 -18.98 -3.13
N LEU A 57 4.17 -20.32 -3.24
CA LEU A 57 4.40 -21.16 -2.08
C LEU A 57 5.85 -21.03 -1.57
N PRO A 58 6.08 -20.99 -0.25
CA PRO A 58 7.42 -21.03 0.31
C PRO A 58 8.22 -22.24 -0.16
N LYS A 59 9.52 -22.07 -0.33
CA LYS A 59 10.42 -23.15 -0.77
C LYS A 59 10.57 -24.25 0.29
N SER A 60 10.68 -23.86 1.56
CA SER A 60 10.81 -24.78 2.70
C SER A 60 9.50 -25.58 2.90
N SER A 61 9.60 -26.92 3.07
CA SER A 61 8.45 -27.77 3.29
C SER A 61 7.68 -27.40 4.55
N LYS A 62 8.36 -27.07 5.64
CA LYS A 62 7.76 -26.61 6.91
C LYS A 62 6.97 -25.32 6.72
N SER A 63 7.57 -24.31 6.08
CA SER A 63 6.90 -23.03 5.82
C SER A 63 5.74 -23.20 4.84
N ARG A 64 5.88 -24.09 3.85
CA ARG A 64 4.83 -24.41 2.89
C ARG A 64 3.60 -25.00 3.58
N LYS A 65 3.79 -25.95 4.49
CA LYS A 65 2.69 -26.55 5.26
C LYS A 65 1.91 -25.48 6.04
N VAL A 66 2.62 -24.66 6.80
CA VAL A 66 2.00 -23.56 7.59
C VAL A 66 1.28 -22.58 6.67
N PHE A 67 1.88 -22.23 5.52
CA PHE A 67 1.26 -21.31 4.55
C PHE A 67 -0.02 -21.89 3.95
N LEU A 68 -0.04 -23.17 3.59
CA LEU A 68 -1.23 -23.85 3.04
C LEU A 68 -2.35 -23.96 4.08
N GLU A 69 -2.03 -24.23 5.34
CA GLU A 69 -3.02 -24.24 6.43
C GLU A 69 -3.65 -22.85 6.62
N ARG A 70 -2.82 -21.79 6.63
CA ARG A 70 -3.32 -20.40 6.69
C ARG A 70 -4.21 -20.07 5.48
N ARG A 71 -3.80 -20.45 4.27
CA ARG A 71 -4.59 -20.26 3.04
C ARG A 71 -5.94 -20.97 3.13
N LYS A 72 -5.97 -22.21 3.62
CA LYS A 72 -7.20 -22.95 3.83
C LYS A 72 -8.12 -22.25 4.82
N ARG A 73 -7.58 -21.79 5.96
CA ARG A 73 -8.32 -21.02 6.97
C ARG A 73 -8.90 -19.73 6.38
N MET A 74 -8.10 -18.96 5.65
CA MET A 74 -8.56 -17.73 5.00
C MET A 74 -9.74 -17.95 4.07
N ASN A 75 -9.64 -18.97 3.20
CA ASN A 75 -10.69 -19.29 2.25
C ASN A 75 -11.97 -19.77 2.96
N HIS A 76 -11.84 -20.45 4.10
CA HIS A 76 -12.97 -20.86 4.93
C HIS A 76 -13.64 -19.68 5.63
N LEU A 77 -12.88 -18.70 6.10
CA LEU A 77 -13.41 -17.47 6.73
C LEU A 77 -14.23 -16.63 5.75
N GLY A 78 -13.88 -16.67 4.47
CA GLY A 78 -14.40 -15.75 3.47
C GLY A 78 -13.79 -14.35 3.54
N ILE A 79 -14.05 -13.55 2.52
CA ILE A 79 -13.37 -12.26 2.34
C ILE A 79 -13.71 -11.25 3.43
N ASN A 80 -14.97 -11.18 3.88
CA ASN A 80 -15.39 -10.19 4.88
C ASN A 80 -14.72 -10.42 6.24
N LYS A 81 -14.83 -11.65 6.76
CA LYS A 81 -14.25 -11.97 8.06
C LYS A 81 -12.73 -11.90 8.04
N PHE A 82 -12.09 -12.40 6.97
CA PHE A 82 -10.66 -12.24 6.80
C PHE A 82 -10.26 -10.76 6.77
N SER A 83 -10.95 -9.93 6.00
CA SER A 83 -10.62 -8.50 5.86
C SER A 83 -10.76 -7.77 7.19
N LEU A 84 -11.77 -8.06 7.97
CA LEU A 84 -11.97 -7.49 9.31
C LEU A 84 -10.80 -7.84 10.25
N GLU A 85 -10.46 -9.15 10.35
CA GLU A 85 -9.36 -9.62 11.19
C GLU A 85 -8.03 -9.00 10.72
N PHE A 86 -7.76 -9.03 9.41
CA PHE A 86 -6.51 -8.52 8.84
C PHE A 86 -6.36 -6.99 9.00
N LEU A 87 -7.44 -6.24 8.83
CA LEU A 87 -7.44 -4.80 9.06
C LEU A 87 -7.14 -4.49 10.53
N ARG A 88 -7.84 -5.11 11.47
CA ARG A 88 -7.67 -4.84 12.90
C ARG A 88 -6.28 -5.22 13.42
N GLU A 89 -5.79 -6.39 13.05
CA GLU A 89 -4.59 -6.97 13.65
C GLU A 89 -3.29 -6.51 12.95
N ILE A 90 -3.35 -6.22 11.65
CA ILE A 90 -2.15 -5.98 10.85
C ILE A 90 -2.14 -4.58 10.22
N VAL A 91 -3.18 -4.23 9.46
CA VAL A 91 -3.12 -3.05 8.61
C VAL A 91 -3.30 -1.76 9.40
N MET A 92 -4.36 -1.67 10.19
CA MET A 92 -4.69 -0.40 10.88
C MET A 92 -3.68 0.01 11.95
N PRO A 93 -3.05 -0.90 12.72
CA PRO A 93 -1.92 -0.52 13.58
C PRO A 93 -0.81 0.19 12.80
N VAL A 94 -0.41 -0.36 11.65
CA VAL A 94 0.63 0.24 10.79
C VAL A 94 0.17 1.55 10.16
N TYR A 95 -1.10 1.66 9.76
CA TYR A 95 -1.65 2.89 9.20
C TYR A 95 -1.75 4.03 10.23
N LYS A 96 -1.99 3.72 11.50
CA LYS A 96 -1.88 4.71 12.59
C LYS A 96 -0.46 5.27 12.69
N GLU A 97 0.55 4.40 12.60
CA GLU A 97 1.96 4.84 12.57
C GLU A 97 2.26 5.70 11.34
N TYR A 98 1.73 5.36 10.15
CA TYR A 98 1.92 6.17 8.94
C TYR A 98 1.20 7.52 9.03
N ALA A 99 0.03 7.59 9.62
CA ALA A 99 -0.66 8.86 9.87
C ALA A 99 0.16 9.78 10.78
N GLN A 100 0.70 9.23 11.87
CA GLN A 100 1.59 9.96 12.75
C GLN A 100 2.89 10.37 12.03
N PHE A 101 3.50 9.47 11.27
CA PHE A 101 4.70 9.76 10.48
C PHE A 101 4.49 10.89 9.47
N LYS A 102 3.32 10.92 8.81
CA LYS A 102 2.94 12.01 7.90
C LYS A 102 2.89 13.35 8.62
N LYS A 103 2.29 13.42 9.81
CA LYS A 103 2.22 14.64 10.63
C LYS A 103 3.59 15.18 11.05
N GLU A 104 4.49 14.29 11.41
CA GLU A 104 5.79 14.65 12.00
C GLU A 104 6.86 15.00 10.96
N ASN A 105 6.60 14.75 9.67
CA ASN A 105 7.62 14.88 8.64
C ASN A 105 7.26 15.90 7.56
N HIS A 106 7.95 17.06 7.58
CA HIS A 106 7.72 18.12 6.59
C HIS A 106 8.40 17.88 5.23
N ASN A 107 9.51 17.14 5.18
CA ASN A 107 10.19 16.77 3.94
C ASN A 107 9.67 15.43 3.41
N LEU A 108 8.35 15.40 3.14
CA LEU A 108 7.62 14.21 2.73
C LEU A 108 6.62 14.55 1.64
N ILE A 109 6.61 13.77 0.56
CA ILE A 109 5.50 13.73 -0.38
C ILE A 109 4.60 12.52 -0.05
N TYR A 110 3.31 12.77 0.14
CA TYR A 110 2.31 11.74 0.36
C TYR A 110 1.58 11.45 -0.94
N ILE A 111 1.51 10.19 -1.31
CA ILE A 111 0.89 9.73 -2.56
C ILE A 111 -0.09 8.60 -2.22
N LYS A 112 -1.32 8.75 -2.65
CA LYS A 112 -2.29 7.65 -2.63
C LYS A 112 -2.13 6.80 -3.89
N TYR A 113 -2.22 5.50 -3.73
CA TYR A 113 -2.24 4.57 -4.86
C TYR A 113 -3.38 4.87 -5.84
N GLU A 114 -4.51 5.31 -5.32
CA GLU A 114 -5.70 5.67 -6.07
C GLU A 114 -5.41 6.80 -7.06
N ASP A 115 -4.75 7.87 -6.58
CA ASP A 115 -4.36 9.02 -7.42
C ASP A 115 -3.30 8.59 -8.45
N PHE A 116 -2.31 7.80 -8.03
CA PHE A 116 -1.31 7.24 -8.94
C PHE A 116 -1.93 6.36 -10.02
N ALA A 117 -2.92 5.54 -9.69
CA ALA A 117 -3.56 4.65 -10.66
C ALA A 117 -4.38 5.41 -11.71
N LEU A 118 -4.92 6.58 -11.35
CA LEU A 118 -5.69 7.44 -12.25
C LEU A 118 -4.81 8.37 -13.08
N ASP A 119 -3.71 8.87 -12.49
CA ASP A 119 -2.75 9.77 -13.15
C ASP A 119 -1.31 9.37 -12.84
N VAL A 120 -0.82 8.38 -13.57
CA VAL A 120 0.56 7.89 -13.45
C VAL A 120 1.56 8.98 -13.79
N LYS A 121 1.33 9.73 -14.88
CA LYS A 121 2.25 10.77 -15.33
C LYS A 121 2.34 11.91 -14.33
N GLY A 122 1.22 12.49 -13.92
CA GLY A 122 1.20 13.60 -12.95
C GLY A 122 1.80 13.21 -11.60
N THR A 123 1.60 11.96 -11.16
CA THR A 123 2.25 11.45 -9.95
C THR A 123 3.77 11.36 -10.10
N ILE A 124 4.26 10.85 -11.23
CA ILE A 124 5.71 10.77 -11.49
C ILE A 124 6.31 12.17 -11.59
N ASP A 125 5.66 13.10 -12.29
CA ASP A 125 6.10 14.50 -12.40
C ASP A 125 6.19 15.17 -11.01
N SER A 126 5.24 14.90 -10.13
CA SER A 126 5.24 15.39 -8.74
C SER A 126 6.42 14.83 -7.94
N ILE A 127 6.75 13.55 -8.09
CA ILE A 127 7.92 12.93 -7.44
C ILE A 127 9.21 13.53 -7.96
N ILE A 128 9.34 13.69 -9.28
CA ILE A 128 10.52 14.28 -9.94
C ILE A 128 10.74 15.71 -9.43
N SER A 129 9.68 16.51 -9.38
CA SER A 129 9.71 17.88 -8.87
C SER A 129 10.09 17.93 -7.40
N PHE A 130 9.47 17.10 -6.55
CA PHE A 130 9.76 17.03 -5.13
C PHE A 130 11.21 16.66 -4.83
N LEU A 131 11.75 15.68 -5.55
CA LEU A 131 13.12 15.22 -5.41
C LEU A 131 14.13 16.08 -6.20
N LYS A 132 13.65 17.07 -6.97
CA LYS A 132 14.48 17.93 -7.83
C LYS A 132 15.37 17.14 -8.80
N LEU A 133 14.81 16.05 -9.35
CA LEU A 133 15.53 15.20 -10.30
C LEU A 133 15.55 15.82 -11.69
N ARG A 134 16.63 15.54 -12.43
CA ARG A 134 16.72 15.86 -13.87
C ARG A 134 16.46 14.59 -14.65
N VAL A 135 15.35 14.55 -15.37
CA VAL A 135 14.93 13.40 -16.20
C VAL A 135 14.69 13.90 -17.62
N ASN A 136 15.17 13.18 -18.62
CA ASN A 136 14.85 13.51 -20.02
C ASN A 136 13.46 12.95 -20.40
N ASN A 137 12.86 13.52 -21.44
CA ASN A 137 11.50 13.15 -21.86
C ASN A 137 11.37 11.69 -22.29
N TYR A 138 12.38 11.13 -22.94
CA TYR A 138 12.36 9.74 -23.38
C TYR A 138 12.30 8.75 -22.19
N ASP A 139 13.12 8.99 -21.17
CA ASP A 139 13.10 8.16 -19.97
C ASP A 139 11.80 8.32 -19.18
N LEU A 140 11.25 9.54 -19.15
CA LEU A 140 9.96 9.82 -18.51
C LEU A 140 8.82 9.05 -19.19
N GLU A 141 8.71 9.11 -20.51
CA GLU A 141 7.68 8.38 -21.24
C GLU A 141 7.79 6.86 -21.04
N ASN A 142 9.01 6.33 -21.11
CA ASN A 142 9.25 4.92 -20.85
C ASN A 142 8.86 4.51 -19.41
N LEU A 143 9.14 5.37 -18.43
CA LEU A 143 8.78 5.13 -17.03
C LEU A 143 7.26 5.13 -16.87
N VAL A 144 6.55 6.11 -17.39
CA VAL A 144 5.09 6.22 -17.36
C VAL A 144 4.44 4.98 -17.97
N ASN A 145 4.88 4.57 -19.16
CA ASN A 145 4.35 3.39 -19.85
C ASN A 145 4.54 2.08 -19.05
N LYS A 146 5.67 1.95 -18.35
CA LYS A 146 5.96 0.75 -17.53
C LYS A 146 5.30 0.78 -16.16
N ALA A 147 4.99 1.94 -15.63
CA ALA A 147 4.52 2.13 -14.27
C ALA A 147 3.01 1.93 -14.12
N SER A 148 2.22 1.97 -15.20
CA SER A 148 0.76 1.82 -15.13
C SER A 148 0.35 0.56 -14.36
N PRO A 149 -0.40 0.70 -13.25
CA PRO A 149 -0.82 -0.43 -12.44
C PRO A 149 -2.06 -1.13 -12.99
N ILE A 150 -2.86 -0.42 -13.79
CA ILE A 150 -4.15 -0.90 -14.30
C ILE A 150 -3.92 -1.80 -15.49
N THR A 151 -4.53 -2.99 -15.47
CA THR A 151 -4.57 -3.91 -16.60
C THR A 151 -6.00 -3.99 -17.14
N GLU A 152 -6.15 -4.02 -18.45
CA GLU A 152 -7.46 -4.10 -19.12
C GLU A 152 -8.24 -5.37 -18.78
N LYS A 153 -7.52 -6.47 -18.53
CA LYS A 153 -8.12 -7.77 -18.19
C LYS A 153 -7.78 -8.18 -16.77
N ILE A 154 -8.83 -8.52 -16.01
CA ILE A 154 -8.66 -9.12 -14.68
C ILE A 154 -8.04 -10.52 -14.86
N ASN A 155 -6.82 -10.70 -14.38
CA ASN A 155 -6.16 -12.00 -14.39
C ASN A 155 -6.19 -12.59 -12.98
N THR A 156 -7.13 -13.50 -12.74
CA THR A 156 -7.31 -14.16 -11.44
C THR A 156 -6.15 -15.08 -11.06
N ASN A 157 -5.31 -15.45 -12.02
CA ASN A 157 -4.16 -16.33 -11.83
C ASN A 157 -2.83 -15.54 -11.76
N SER A 158 -2.87 -14.23 -11.94
CA SER A 158 -1.70 -13.35 -11.87
C SER A 158 -1.65 -12.62 -10.53
N HIS A 159 -0.42 -12.35 -10.06
CA HIS A 159 -0.20 -11.50 -8.90
C HIS A 159 -0.68 -10.05 -9.14
N LYS A 160 -0.66 -9.57 -10.39
CA LYS A 160 -1.31 -8.34 -10.83
C LYS A 160 -2.72 -8.66 -11.34
N ARG A 161 -3.73 -8.56 -10.47
CA ARG A 161 -5.11 -8.91 -10.80
C ARG A 161 -5.77 -7.89 -11.73
N SER A 162 -5.94 -6.66 -11.31
CA SER A 162 -6.52 -5.57 -12.11
C SER A 162 -5.82 -4.22 -11.88
N GLY A 163 -5.19 -4.05 -10.74
CA GLY A 163 -4.59 -2.79 -10.33
C GLY A 163 -5.58 -1.63 -10.10
N LYS A 164 -6.90 -1.87 -10.28
CA LYS A 164 -7.91 -0.83 -10.09
C LYS A 164 -8.02 -0.43 -8.62
N PRO A 165 -8.21 0.87 -8.32
CA PRO A 165 -8.57 1.33 -6.99
C PRO A 165 -10.03 0.98 -6.64
N ASN A 166 -10.37 1.11 -5.36
CA ASN A 166 -11.74 1.01 -4.83
C ASN A 166 -12.43 -0.34 -5.04
N GLN A 167 -11.67 -1.43 -5.16
CA GLN A 167 -12.22 -2.77 -5.34
C GLN A 167 -12.98 -3.27 -4.11
N TYR A 168 -12.75 -2.67 -2.95
CA TYR A 168 -13.45 -3.04 -1.72
C TYR A 168 -14.96 -2.80 -1.80
N PHE A 169 -15.42 -1.82 -2.59
CA PHE A 169 -16.84 -1.57 -2.79
C PHE A 169 -17.60 -2.77 -3.41
N GLU A 170 -16.92 -3.48 -4.31
CA GLU A 170 -17.51 -4.64 -4.99
C GLU A 170 -17.24 -5.95 -4.25
N SER A 171 -16.30 -5.94 -3.30
CA SER A 171 -15.75 -7.17 -2.70
C SER A 171 -16.18 -7.38 -1.26
N LEU A 172 -16.49 -6.32 -0.52
CA LEU A 172 -16.86 -6.36 0.89
C LEU A 172 -18.33 -5.98 1.08
N ASP A 173 -18.94 -6.53 2.12
CA ASP A 173 -20.30 -6.17 2.51
C ASP A 173 -20.35 -4.72 2.98
N LYS A 174 -21.48 -4.05 2.70
CA LYS A 174 -21.71 -2.65 3.03
C LYS A 174 -21.55 -2.40 4.53
N GLU A 175 -22.13 -3.25 5.35
CA GLU A 175 -22.05 -3.16 6.81
C GLU A 175 -20.61 -3.22 7.32
N LEU A 176 -19.75 -4.04 6.70
CA LEU A 176 -18.35 -4.12 7.04
C LEU A 176 -17.60 -2.84 6.62
N ILE A 177 -17.89 -2.33 5.44
CA ILE A 177 -17.29 -1.08 4.96
C ILE A 177 -17.65 0.09 5.89
N ASP A 178 -18.92 0.21 6.27
CA ASP A 178 -19.40 1.24 7.20
C ASP A 178 -18.76 1.11 8.57
N PHE A 179 -18.69 -0.12 9.08
CA PHE A 179 -18.04 -0.40 10.36
C PHE A 179 -16.57 0.04 10.37
N ILE A 180 -15.79 -0.35 9.35
CA ILE A 180 -14.37 0.01 9.22
C ILE A 180 -14.21 1.51 9.07
N SER A 181 -15.04 2.16 8.25
CA SER A 181 -14.99 3.59 7.99
C SER A 181 -15.28 4.42 9.24
N ASN A 182 -16.16 3.95 10.10
CA ASN A 182 -16.47 4.61 11.37
C ASN A 182 -15.41 4.31 12.44
N GLU A 183 -15.01 3.06 12.63
CA GLU A 183 -14.01 2.66 13.66
C GLU A 183 -12.65 3.33 13.45
N TYR A 184 -12.26 3.58 12.20
CA TYR A 184 -10.96 4.15 11.85
C TYR A 184 -11.06 5.50 11.13
N SER A 185 -12.14 6.24 11.38
CA SER A 185 -12.42 7.52 10.72
C SER A 185 -11.31 8.55 10.90
N ASP A 186 -10.69 8.60 12.06
CA ASP A 186 -9.55 9.47 12.38
C ASP A 186 -8.33 9.18 11.47
N VAL A 187 -7.97 7.90 11.34
CA VAL A 187 -6.82 7.48 10.52
C VAL A 187 -7.11 7.66 9.04
N LEU A 188 -8.31 7.28 8.59
CA LEU A 188 -8.72 7.42 7.20
C LEU A 188 -8.74 8.90 6.78
N SER A 189 -9.31 9.77 7.60
CA SER A 189 -9.34 11.23 7.36
C SER A 189 -7.95 11.84 7.33
N GLU A 190 -7.07 11.48 8.27
CA GLU A 190 -5.69 11.97 8.31
C GLU A 190 -4.89 11.58 7.05
N LEU A 191 -5.17 10.40 6.52
CA LEU A 191 -4.57 9.89 5.30
C LEU A 191 -5.38 10.23 4.03
N ASN A 192 -6.39 11.09 4.13
CA ASN A 192 -7.24 11.54 3.04
C ASN A 192 -7.89 10.39 2.25
N PHE A 193 -8.24 9.30 2.93
CA PHE A 193 -9.11 8.26 2.38
C PHE A 193 -10.57 8.59 2.66
N ASP A 194 -11.46 8.31 1.69
CA ASP A 194 -12.85 8.68 1.77
C ASP A 194 -13.56 7.97 2.93
N LEU A 195 -14.19 8.77 3.78
CA LEU A 195 -15.22 8.30 4.69
C LEU A 195 -16.51 8.14 3.88
N ILE A 196 -16.97 6.92 3.75
CA ILE A 196 -18.09 6.62 2.86
C ILE A 196 -19.37 7.20 3.45
N ASN A 197 -19.96 8.10 2.70
CA ASN A 197 -21.29 8.59 2.94
C ASN A 197 -22.22 7.99 1.86
N TRP A 198 -22.94 6.93 2.19
CA TRP A 198 -23.92 6.30 1.28
C TRP A 198 -25.15 7.19 0.98
N LYS A 199 -25.10 8.47 1.32
CA LYS A 199 -26.13 9.40 0.93
C LYS A 199 -25.98 9.67 -0.57
N LEU A 200 -26.66 8.85 -1.34
CA LEU A 200 -27.14 9.17 -2.68
C LEU A 200 -28.50 9.79 -2.57
#